data_db164b7c3c2c69aa0015b5719d7c772a
#
_entry.id   db164b7c3c2c69aa0015b5719d7c772a
#
_cell.length_a   1.000
_cell.length_b   1.000
_cell.length_c   1.000
_cell.angle_alpha   90.00
_cell.angle_beta   90.00
_cell.angle_gamma   90.00
#
_symmetry.space_group_name_H-M   'P 1'
#
loop_
_entity.id
_entity.type
_entity.pdbx_description
1 polymer ?
#
loop_
_entity_poly.entity_id
_entity_poly.type
_entity_poly.pdbx_seq_one_letter_code
_entity_poly.pdbx_strand_id
1 'polypeptide(L)'
;MFKQLGFLFNADDCIGCKACEIACKNENQTPVSVNWRKVKRISPDMFLSVSCNHCDSPECFRVCPERAFTKRHDGIVQIDQNLCTGCQLCVSACPYEAPQFDPETQKVSKCQMCYPRQDKGLLPACVEACTTKSLNIIDLNNFYDDNAVPTIEGFPHIQITKPSIAFYSVKTRKRYFLNNED
;
A
#
# COMPACT_ATOMS: atom_id res chain seq x y z
N MET A 1 12.53 -12.16 -17.22
CA MET A 1 12.96 -11.22 -16.17
C MET A 1 11.87 -11.19 -15.12
N PHE A 2 12.16 -11.42 -13.87
CA PHE A 2 11.14 -11.40 -12.81
C PHE A 2 10.69 -9.95 -12.59
N LYS A 3 9.38 -9.71 -12.49
CA LYS A 3 8.82 -8.43 -12.13
C LYS A 3 8.80 -8.26 -10.61
N GLN A 4 8.93 -7.03 -10.14
CA GLN A 4 8.63 -6.65 -8.76
C GLN A 4 7.61 -5.52 -8.80
N LEU A 5 6.34 -5.88 -8.83
CA LEU A 5 5.25 -4.91 -8.82
C LEU A 5 5.21 -4.15 -7.49
N GLY A 6 5.04 -2.85 -7.58
CA GLY A 6 4.94 -1.95 -6.44
C GLY A 6 4.03 -0.77 -6.73
N PHE A 7 3.80 0.04 -5.72
CA PHE A 7 3.05 1.29 -5.87
C PHE A 7 4.01 2.46 -6.08
N LEU A 8 3.59 3.42 -6.89
CA LEU A 8 4.17 4.75 -6.96
C LEU A 8 3.14 5.74 -6.43
N PHE A 9 3.54 6.56 -5.48
CA PHE A 9 2.63 7.51 -4.85
C PHE A 9 3.21 8.93 -4.85
N ASN A 10 2.40 9.88 -5.31
CA ASN A 10 2.69 11.31 -5.24
C ASN A 10 1.82 11.97 -4.17
N ALA A 11 2.43 12.34 -3.04
CA ALA A 11 1.71 12.94 -1.92
C ALA A 11 1.21 14.37 -2.24
N ASP A 12 1.90 15.10 -3.15
CA ASP A 12 1.50 16.45 -3.54
C ASP A 12 0.17 16.48 -4.30
N ASP A 13 -0.12 15.41 -5.05
CA ASP A 13 -1.35 15.32 -5.86
C ASP A 13 -2.50 14.69 -5.06
N CYS A 14 -2.22 14.10 -3.89
CA CYS A 14 -3.25 13.45 -3.09
C CYS A 14 -4.08 14.47 -2.31
N ILE A 15 -5.38 14.52 -2.59
CA ILE A 15 -6.34 15.42 -1.94
C ILE A 15 -7.07 14.78 -0.75
N GLY A 16 -6.71 13.54 -0.38
CA GLY A 16 -7.35 12.84 0.75
C GLY A 16 -8.80 12.41 0.52
N CYS A 17 -9.27 12.31 -0.73
CA CYS A 17 -10.67 12.02 -1.08
C CYS A 17 -11.14 10.60 -0.70
N LYS A 18 -10.23 9.69 -0.33
CA LYS A 18 -10.49 8.30 0.06
C LYS A 18 -11.13 7.41 -1.02
N ALA A 19 -11.25 7.86 -2.26
CA ALA A 19 -11.80 7.04 -3.35
C ALA A 19 -11.07 5.70 -3.49
N CYS A 20 -9.74 5.66 -3.29
CA CYS A 20 -8.94 4.45 -3.32
C CYS A 20 -9.25 3.48 -2.16
N GLU A 21 -9.66 3.97 -0.98
CA GLU A 21 -10.11 3.12 0.14
C GLU A 21 -11.43 2.44 -0.22
N ILE A 22 -12.40 3.23 -0.68
CA ILE A 22 -13.75 2.74 -1.02
C ILE A 22 -13.66 1.74 -2.18
N ALA A 23 -12.90 2.07 -3.23
CA ALA A 23 -12.71 1.16 -4.35
C ALA A 23 -12.05 -0.16 -3.93
N CYS A 24 -11.04 -0.11 -3.04
CA CYS A 24 -10.41 -1.31 -2.50
C CYS A 24 -11.41 -2.16 -1.72
N LYS A 25 -12.23 -1.52 -0.89
CA LYS A 25 -13.24 -2.18 -0.06
C LYS A 25 -14.30 -2.87 -0.91
N ASN A 26 -14.82 -2.17 -1.91
CA ASN A 26 -15.86 -2.68 -2.81
C ASN A 26 -15.35 -3.83 -3.69
N GLU A 27 -14.17 -3.67 -4.28
CA GLU A 27 -13.58 -4.70 -5.15
C GLU A 27 -13.28 -6.01 -4.41
N ASN A 28 -12.76 -5.90 -3.19
CA ASN A 28 -12.31 -7.06 -2.42
C ASN A 28 -13.32 -7.51 -1.38
N GLN A 29 -14.49 -6.85 -1.29
CA GLN A 29 -15.56 -7.16 -0.36
C GLN A 29 -15.07 -7.35 1.08
N THR A 30 -14.12 -6.51 1.51
CA THR A 30 -13.55 -6.61 2.85
C THR A 30 -14.60 -6.25 3.91
N PRO A 31 -14.66 -6.99 5.03
CA PRO A 31 -15.61 -6.69 6.11
C PRO A 31 -15.41 -5.28 6.68
N VAL A 32 -16.40 -4.79 7.41
CA VAL A 32 -16.38 -3.42 7.97
C VAL A 32 -15.13 -3.18 8.82
N SER A 33 -14.71 -4.18 9.59
CA SER A 33 -13.54 -4.16 10.48
C SER A 33 -12.19 -4.11 9.75
N VAL A 34 -12.14 -4.50 8.45
CA VAL A 34 -10.90 -4.68 7.70
C VAL A 34 -10.76 -3.63 6.60
N ASN A 35 -9.69 -2.85 6.62
CA ASN A 35 -9.38 -1.86 5.60
C ASN A 35 -7.97 -2.09 5.04
N TRP A 36 -7.87 -2.76 3.89
CA TRP A 36 -6.58 -3.08 3.27
C TRP A 36 -5.84 -1.86 2.72
N ARG A 37 -6.55 -0.79 2.42
CA ARG A 37 -5.99 0.52 2.06
C ARG A 37 -6.58 1.59 2.98
N LYS A 38 -5.71 2.50 3.44
CA LYS A 38 -6.08 3.61 4.32
C LYS A 38 -5.44 4.90 3.83
N VAL A 39 -6.18 6.01 3.88
CA VAL A 39 -5.63 7.35 3.65
C VAL A 39 -5.46 8.03 5.00
N LYS A 40 -4.22 8.23 5.39
CA LYS A 40 -3.85 8.91 6.64
C LYS A 40 -3.54 10.38 6.32
N ARG A 41 -3.98 11.30 7.18
CA ARG A 41 -3.55 12.69 7.13
C ARG A 41 -2.26 12.81 7.95
N ILE A 42 -1.18 13.24 7.33
CA ILE A 42 0.14 13.36 7.96
C ILE A 42 0.33 14.80 8.48
N SER A 43 -0.06 15.76 7.66
CA SER A 43 -0.04 17.18 8.04
C SER A 43 -1.30 17.89 7.50
N PRO A 44 -1.54 19.17 7.80
CA PRO A 44 -2.69 19.90 7.27
C PRO A 44 -2.86 19.81 5.76
N ASP A 45 -1.74 19.69 5.03
CA ASP A 45 -1.71 19.74 3.57
C ASP A 45 -1.22 18.45 2.91
N MET A 46 -0.95 17.39 3.70
CA MET A 46 -0.40 16.15 3.17
C MET A 46 -1.20 14.93 3.62
N PHE A 47 -1.53 14.10 2.66
CA PHE A 47 -2.17 12.80 2.86
C PHE A 47 -1.26 11.68 2.35
N LEU A 48 -1.34 10.51 2.98
CA LEU A 48 -0.60 9.32 2.61
C LEU A 48 -1.57 8.15 2.45
N SER A 49 -1.60 7.55 1.25
CA SER A 49 -2.39 6.35 0.97
C SER A 49 -1.54 5.12 1.18
N VAL A 50 -1.81 4.37 2.24
CA VAL A 50 -1.04 3.19 2.65
C VAL A 50 -1.82 1.89 2.46
N SER A 51 -1.11 0.83 2.13
CA SER A 51 -1.61 -0.56 2.06
C SER A 51 -0.44 -1.53 2.24
N CYS A 52 -0.64 -2.82 1.95
CA CYS A 52 0.49 -3.74 1.87
C CYS A 52 1.46 -3.32 0.76
N ASN A 53 2.73 -3.24 1.09
CA ASN A 53 3.79 -2.85 0.16
C ASN A 53 4.39 -4.02 -0.61
N HIS A 54 3.87 -5.24 -0.45
CA HIS A 54 4.38 -6.45 -1.13
C HIS A 54 5.91 -6.54 -1.13
N CYS A 55 6.50 -6.34 0.04
CA CYS A 55 7.93 -6.23 0.27
C CYS A 55 8.74 -7.31 -0.46
N ASP A 56 9.95 -6.97 -0.87
CA ASP A 56 10.86 -7.95 -1.46
C ASP A 56 11.33 -8.98 -0.41
N SER A 57 11.57 -8.53 0.82
CA SER A 57 11.88 -9.38 1.98
C SER A 57 10.77 -9.25 3.03
N PRO A 58 9.59 -9.92 2.83
CA PRO A 58 8.42 -9.70 3.67
C PRO A 58 8.54 -10.37 5.03
N GLU A 59 8.52 -9.59 6.10
CA GLU A 59 8.59 -10.08 7.48
C GLU A 59 7.38 -10.95 7.84
N CYS A 60 6.18 -10.59 7.36
CA CYS A 60 4.96 -11.36 7.56
C CYS A 60 5.07 -12.80 7.01
N PHE A 61 5.85 -13.00 5.95
CA PHE A 61 6.13 -14.31 5.39
C PHE A 61 7.03 -15.12 6.32
N ARG A 62 8.06 -14.47 6.88
CA ARG A 62 9.08 -15.12 7.70
C ARG A 62 8.55 -15.60 9.05
N VAL A 63 7.63 -14.84 9.67
CA VAL A 63 7.11 -15.16 11.00
C VAL A 63 5.90 -16.08 11.00
N CYS A 64 5.36 -16.44 9.83
CA CYS A 64 4.16 -17.27 9.76
C CYS A 64 4.46 -18.75 10.06
N PRO A 65 3.95 -19.32 11.18
CA PRO A 65 4.21 -20.71 11.52
C PRO A 65 3.56 -21.68 10.53
N GLU A 66 2.41 -21.32 9.99
CA GLU A 66 1.65 -22.14 9.05
C GLU A 66 2.12 -21.98 7.60
N ARG A 67 3.14 -21.13 7.35
CA ARG A 67 3.62 -20.82 6.00
C ARG A 67 2.50 -20.43 5.03
N ALA A 68 1.50 -19.73 5.54
CA ALA A 68 0.32 -19.31 4.77
C ALA A 68 0.62 -18.26 3.69
N PHE A 69 1.80 -17.66 3.69
CA PHE A 69 2.18 -16.65 2.71
C PHE A 69 2.94 -17.25 1.53
N THR A 70 2.65 -16.75 0.34
CA THR A 70 3.38 -17.05 -0.90
C THR A 70 3.74 -15.75 -1.61
N LYS A 71 4.82 -15.77 -2.39
CA LYS A 71 5.22 -14.65 -3.25
C LYS A 71 5.15 -15.10 -4.70
N ARG A 72 4.35 -14.40 -5.50
CA ARG A 72 4.20 -14.66 -6.94
C ARG A 72 5.46 -14.22 -7.71
N HIS A 73 5.58 -14.67 -8.96
CA HIS A 73 6.68 -14.29 -9.87
C HIS A 73 6.70 -12.80 -10.22
N ASP A 74 5.60 -12.08 -10.00
CA ASP A 74 5.46 -10.63 -10.17
C ASP A 74 5.69 -9.84 -8.87
N GLY A 75 6.15 -10.51 -7.82
CA GLY A 75 6.48 -9.92 -6.52
C GLY A 75 5.29 -9.75 -5.57
N ILE A 76 4.06 -10.06 -6.01
CA ILE A 76 2.87 -9.94 -5.16
C ILE A 76 2.92 -10.99 -4.04
N VAL A 77 2.89 -10.52 -2.79
CA VAL A 77 2.79 -11.39 -1.60
C VAL A 77 1.31 -11.68 -1.33
N GLN A 78 0.95 -12.95 -1.26
CA GLN A 78 -0.40 -13.44 -1.00
C GLN A 78 -0.48 -14.16 0.35
N ILE A 79 -1.69 -14.32 0.88
CA ILE A 79 -1.98 -15.16 2.04
C ILE A 79 -3.06 -16.18 1.66
N ASP A 80 -2.80 -17.45 1.94
CA ASP A 80 -3.81 -18.51 1.82
C ASP A 80 -4.67 -18.54 3.10
N GLN A 81 -5.94 -18.21 2.95
CA GLN A 81 -6.91 -18.20 4.05
C GLN A 81 -7.18 -19.59 4.63
N ASN A 82 -6.97 -20.65 3.85
CA ASN A 82 -7.18 -22.03 4.34
C ASN A 82 -6.07 -22.45 5.32
N LEU A 83 -4.85 -21.97 5.11
CA LEU A 83 -3.71 -22.26 5.98
C LEU A 83 -3.64 -21.31 7.19
N CYS A 84 -4.27 -20.14 7.12
CA CYS A 84 -4.21 -19.16 8.19
C CYS A 84 -4.94 -19.62 9.45
N THR A 85 -4.26 -19.69 10.59
CA THR A 85 -4.85 -20.01 11.92
C THR A 85 -5.26 -18.78 12.73
N GLY A 86 -5.02 -17.57 12.21
CA GLY A 86 -5.36 -16.32 12.89
C GLY A 86 -4.43 -15.95 14.04
N CYS A 87 -3.24 -16.52 14.13
CA CYS A 87 -2.28 -16.30 15.24
C CYS A 87 -1.76 -14.86 15.36
N GLN A 88 -1.99 -13.99 14.37
CA GLN A 88 -1.67 -12.56 14.32
C GLN A 88 -0.17 -12.20 14.40
N LEU A 89 0.76 -13.15 14.37
CA LEU A 89 2.20 -12.85 14.35
C LEU A 89 2.61 -11.94 13.18
N CYS A 90 1.98 -12.14 12.02
CA CYS A 90 2.20 -11.29 10.85
C CYS A 90 1.67 -9.86 11.01
N VAL A 91 0.64 -9.64 11.84
CA VAL A 91 0.11 -8.31 12.17
C VAL A 91 1.14 -7.55 13.00
N SER A 92 1.68 -8.17 14.05
CA SER A 92 2.67 -7.56 14.94
C SER A 92 4.02 -7.33 14.25
N ALA A 93 4.41 -8.21 13.32
CA ALA A 93 5.69 -8.13 12.64
C ALA A 93 5.73 -7.14 11.47
N CYS A 94 4.58 -6.68 10.98
CA CYS A 94 4.53 -5.78 9.82
C CYS A 94 4.72 -4.32 10.25
N PRO A 95 5.81 -3.65 9.86
CA PRO A 95 6.04 -2.25 10.24
C PRO A 95 5.07 -1.26 9.57
N TYR A 96 4.30 -1.73 8.59
CA TYR A 96 3.33 -0.93 7.82
C TYR A 96 1.88 -1.19 8.25
N GLU A 97 1.64 -2.03 9.27
CA GLU A 97 0.30 -2.40 9.77
C GLU A 97 -0.63 -2.93 8.65
N ALA A 98 -0.05 -3.63 7.66
CA ALA A 98 -0.80 -4.03 6.47
C ALA A 98 -1.66 -5.30 6.65
N PRO A 99 -1.19 -6.39 7.30
CA PRO A 99 -2.05 -7.51 7.65
C PRO A 99 -3.04 -7.11 8.74
N GLN A 100 -4.30 -7.49 8.58
CA GLN A 100 -5.37 -7.15 9.51
C GLN A 100 -6.13 -8.41 9.91
N PHE A 101 -6.39 -8.55 11.19
CA PHE A 101 -7.18 -9.63 11.74
C PHE A 101 -8.67 -9.28 11.65
N ASP A 102 -9.44 -10.23 11.17
CA ASP A 102 -10.90 -10.17 11.12
C ASP A 102 -11.48 -11.00 12.26
N PRO A 103 -12.19 -10.39 13.24
CA PRO A 103 -12.74 -11.11 14.37
C PRO A 103 -13.91 -12.02 14.00
N GLU A 104 -14.59 -11.81 12.87
CA GLU A 104 -15.71 -12.65 12.45
C GLU A 104 -15.20 -13.97 11.86
N THR A 105 -14.23 -13.90 10.97
CA THR A 105 -13.64 -15.09 10.32
C THR A 105 -12.50 -15.71 11.12
N GLN A 106 -12.00 -15.03 12.16
CA GLN A 106 -10.81 -15.40 12.92
C GLN A 106 -9.56 -15.60 12.05
N LYS A 107 -9.46 -14.88 10.94
CA LYS A 107 -8.37 -14.96 9.96
C LYS A 107 -7.68 -13.61 9.79
N VAL A 108 -6.45 -13.66 9.30
CA VAL A 108 -5.74 -12.45 8.89
C VAL A 108 -5.83 -12.29 7.38
N SER A 109 -6.11 -11.08 6.94
CA SER A 109 -6.14 -10.72 5.52
C SER A 109 -5.31 -9.46 5.24
N LYS A 110 -4.96 -9.22 3.99
CA LYS A 110 -4.21 -8.03 3.56
C LYS A 110 -4.41 -7.75 2.07
N CYS A 111 -4.05 -6.56 1.62
CA CYS A 111 -4.03 -6.21 0.21
C CYS A 111 -3.33 -7.30 -0.61
N GLN A 112 -3.98 -7.73 -1.69
CA GLN A 112 -3.48 -8.69 -2.68
C GLN A 112 -3.12 -8.01 -4.01
N MET A 113 -2.96 -6.68 -4.01
CA MET A 113 -2.68 -5.84 -5.18
C MET A 113 -3.68 -6.05 -6.33
N CYS A 114 -4.90 -6.53 -6.01
CA CYS A 114 -5.94 -6.88 -6.98
C CYS A 114 -5.41 -7.79 -8.11
N TYR A 115 -4.59 -8.80 -7.80
CA TYR A 115 -4.00 -9.69 -8.81
C TYR A 115 -5.05 -10.32 -9.74
N PRO A 116 -6.29 -10.66 -9.31
CA PRO A 116 -7.28 -11.21 -10.23
C PRO A 116 -7.71 -10.21 -11.32
N ARG A 117 -7.61 -8.90 -11.05
CA ARG A 117 -7.81 -7.86 -12.07
C ARG A 117 -6.59 -7.74 -12.98
N GLN A 118 -5.39 -7.73 -12.40
CA GLN A 118 -4.14 -7.60 -13.13
C GLN A 118 -3.90 -8.78 -14.09
N ASP A 119 -4.25 -9.99 -13.68
CA ASP A 119 -4.20 -11.19 -14.54
C ASP A 119 -5.14 -11.07 -15.76
N LYS A 120 -6.14 -10.17 -15.72
CA LYS A 120 -7.02 -9.80 -16.83
C LYS A 120 -6.59 -8.51 -17.56
N GLY A 121 -5.40 -7.97 -17.27
CA GLY A 121 -4.90 -6.74 -17.86
C GLY A 121 -5.54 -5.44 -17.32
N LEU A 122 -6.28 -5.50 -16.21
CA LEU A 122 -6.91 -4.35 -15.59
C LEU A 122 -6.00 -3.77 -14.47
N LEU A 123 -6.15 -2.48 -14.19
CA LEU A 123 -5.46 -1.85 -13.07
C LEU A 123 -6.05 -2.31 -11.72
N PRO A 124 -5.26 -2.27 -10.62
CA PRO A 124 -5.82 -2.39 -9.28
C PRO A 124 -6.93 -1.36 -9.04
N ALA A 125 -8.03 -1.75 -8.41
CA ALA A 125 -9.20 -0.90 -8.23
C ALA A 125 -8.87 0.46 -7.57
N CYS A 126 -7.94 0.47 -6.61
CA CYS A 126 -7.51 1.69 -5.93
C CYS A 126 -6.71 2.65 -6.84
N VAL A 127 -5.97 2.12 -7.80
CA VAL A 127 -5.22 2.90 -8.79
C VAL A 127 -6.20 3.49 -9.82
N GLU A 128 -7.11 2.66 -10.33
CA GLU A 128 -8.12 3.07 -11.29
C GLU A 128 -9.04 4.18 -10.74
N ALA A 129 -9.44 4.05 -9.47
CA ALA A 129 -10.30 5.02 -8.79
C ALA A 129 -9.59 6.31 -8.35
N CYS A 130 -8.27 6.42 -8.50
CA CYS A 130 -7.54 7.62 -8.08
C CYS A 130 -7.80 8.77 -9.06
N THR A 131 -8.64 9.72 -8.66
CA THR A 131 -9.07 10.84 -9.50
C THR A 131 -7.93 11.78 -9.88
N THR A 132 -6.97 11.96 -8.97
CA THR A 132 -5.81 12.86 -9.19
C THR A 132 -4.59 12.12 -9.77
N LYS A 133 -4.70 10.79 -10.01
CA LYS A 133 -3.59 9.96 -10.47
C LYS A 133 -2.36 9.97 -9.54
N SER A 134 -2.54 10.36 -8.28
CA SER A 134 -1.48 10.34 -7.28
C SER A 134 -1.02 8.93 -6.91
N LEU A 135 -1.84 7.90 -7.16
CA LEU A 135 -1.53 6.49 -6.90
C LEU A 135 -1.42 5.73 -8.22
N ASN A 136 -0.28 5.09 -8.45
CA ASN A 136 0.00 4.30 -9.63
C ASN A 136 0.61 2.94 -9.25
N ILE A 137 0.67 2.02 -10.22
CA ILE A 137 1.40 0.76 -10.12
C ILE A 137 2.58 0.79 -11.07
N ILE A 138 3.73 0.29 -10.63
CA ILE A 138 4.99 0.24 -11.37
C ILE A 138 5.65 -1.12 -11.22
N ASP A 139 6.53 -1.46 -12.14
CA ASP A 139 7.49 -2.54 -11.98
C ASP A 139 8.81 -1.94 -11.52
N LEU A 140 9.16 -2.12 -10.24
CA LEU A 140 10.35 -1.53 -9.63
C LEU A 140 11.66 -1.97 -10.28
N ASN A 141 11.70 -3.14 -10.92
CA ASN A 141 12.89 -3.61 -11.62
C ASN A 141 13.15 -2.86 -12.94
N ASN A 142 12.11 -2.21 -13.48
CA ASN A 142 12.16 -1.46 -14.74
C ASN A 142 11.79 0.02 -14.56
N PHE A 143 11.61 0.48 -13.32
CA PHE A 143 11.25 1.85 -13.02
C PHE A 143 12.52 2.67 -12.67
N TYR A 144 12.77 3.68 -13.47
CA TYR A 144 13.88 4.62 -13.28
C TYR A 144 13.34 6.04 -13.36
N ASP A 145 13.36 6.75 -12.24
CA ASP A 145 13.00 8.17 -12.16
C ASP A 145 13.83 8.82 -11.05
N ASP A 146 14.67 9.76 -11.41
CA ASP A 146 15.58 10.46 -10.49
C ASP A 146 14.85 11.28 -9.41
N ASN A 147 13.58 11.60 -9.64
CA ASN A 147 12.74 12.29 -8.66
C ASN A 147 12.06 11.34 -7.66
N ALA A 148 12.15 10.03 -7.91
CA ALA A 148 11.55 9.05 -7.02
C ALA A 148 12.43 8.78 -5.80
N VAL A 149 11.80 8.70 -4.64
CA VAL A 149 12.46 8.43 -3.36
C VAL A 149 11.83 7.21 -2.67
N PRO A 150 12.59 6.46 -1.86
CA PRO A 150 12.10 5.26 -1.20
C PRO A 150 11.20 5.54 0.00
N THR A 151 11.17 6.77 0.49
CA THR A 151 10.38 7.16 1.66
C THR A 151 10.04 8.65 1.64
N ILE A 152 8.94 8.99 2.31
CA ILE A 152 8.51 10.38 2.59
C ILE A 152 8.08 10.48 4.05
N GLU A 153 7.83 11.69 4.53
CA GLU A 153 7.31 11.94 5.87
C GLU A 153 6.05 11.11 6.15
N GLY A 154 5.99 10.53 7.35
CA GLY A 154 4.88 9.67 7.78
C GLY A 154 4.91 8.22 7.27
N PHE A 155 5.88 7.86 6.42
CA PHE A 155 6.08 6.48 6.00
C PHE A 155 7.27 5.83 6.73
N PRO A 156 7.12 4.63 7.32
CA PRO A 156 8.20 3.95 8.02
C PRO A 156 9.35 3.60 7.08
N HIS A 157 10.55 4.11 7.34
CA HIS A 157 11.75 3.79 6.57
C HIS A 157 12.42 2.53 7.12
N ILE A 158 11.95 1.36 6.71
CA ILE A 158 12.45 0.05 7.15
C ILE A 158 13.16 -0.66 5.99
N GLN A 159 14.47 -0.58 5.94
CA GLN A 159 15.27 -1.16 4.85
C GLN A 159 15.23 -2.69 4.81
N ILE A 160 15.12 -3.36 5.96
CA ILE A 160 15.18 -4.82 6.07
C ILE A 160 14.06 -5.51 5.28
N THR A 161 12.87 -4.89 5.21
CA THR A 161 11.72 -5.46 4.51
C THR A 161 11.71 -5.16 3.03
N LYS A 162 12.49 -4.19 2.56
CA LYS A 162 12.53 -3.70 1.18
C LYS A 162 11.11 -3.52 0.61
N PRO A 163 10.35 -2.53 1.07
CA PRO A 163 8.97 -2.32 0.62
C PRO A 163 8.91 -1.98 -0.87
N SER A 164 7.98 -2.60 -1.59
CA SER A 164 7.78 -2.35 -3.02
C SER A 164 6.87 -1.15 -3.21
N ILE A 165 7.39 0.02 -2.87
CA ILE A 165 6.75 1.32 -3.08
C ILE A 165 7.82 2.36 -3.36
N ALA A 166 7.51 3.29 -4.25
CA ALA A 166 8.28 4.49 -4.49
C ALA A 166 7.39 5.73 -4.30
N PHE A 167 8.00 6.84 -3.97
CA PHE A 167 7.32 8.10 -3.76
C PHE A 167 7.95 9.18 -4.62
N TYR A 168 7.19 10.19 -5.02
CA TYR A 168 7.78 11.44 -5.45
C TYR A 168 8.08 12.32 -4.23
N SER A 169 9.23 13.03 -4.28
CA SER A 169 9.63 13.97 -3.24
C SER A 169 8.56 15.03 -3.06
N VAL A 170 8.18 15.27 -1.80
CA VAL A 170 7.22 16.31 -1.47
C VAL A 170 7.81 17.67 -1.78
N LYS A 171 7.13 18.47 -2.58
CA LYS A 171 7.55 19.84 -2.90
C LYS A 171 7.25 20.78 -1.75
N THR A 172 8.22 21.63 -1.39
CA THR A 172 7.96 22.68 -0.42
C THR A 172 6.96 23.68 -1.00
N ARG A 173 5.74 23.69 -0.47
CA ARG A 173 4.72 24.67 -0.88
C ARG A 173 5.02 25.99 -0.20
N LYS A 174 5.41 27.00 -0.96
CA LYS A 174 5.45 28.38 -0.47
C LYS A 174 4.02 28.92 -0.44
N ARG A 175 3.45 29.08 0.75
CA ARG A 175 2.18 29.79 0.90
C ARG A 175 2.51 31.28 0.92
N TYR A 176 2.07 32.01 -0.08
CA TYR A 176 2.05 33.45 -0.06
C TYR A 176 0.81 33.86 0.73
N PHE A 177 0.99 34.22 2.00
CA PHE A 177 -0.04 34.95 2.71
C PHE A 177 -0.02 36.37 2.15
N LEU A 178 -1.16 36.80 1.59
CA LEU A 178 -1.38 38.25 1.41
C LEU A 178 -1.54 38.81 2.83
N ASN A 179 -0.50 39.45 3.33
CA ASN A 179 -0.65 40.27 4.52
C ASN A 179 -1.58 41.42 4.13
N ASN A 180 -2.84 41.37 4.53
CA ASN A 180 -3.71 42.52 4.52
C ASN A 180 -3.29 43.42 5.69
N GLU A 181 -2.15 44.03 5.55
CA GLU A 181 -1.77 45.22 6.32
C GLU A 181 -1.83 46.41 5.34
N ASP A 182 -3.02 47.01 5.27
CA ASP A 182 -3.28 48.41 4.95
C ASP A 182 -4.65 48.80 5.57
#